data_414b274ea2a9c6bdb0ea917155d06ef1
#
_entry.id   414b274ea2a9c6bdb0ea917155d06ef1
#
_cell.length_a   1.000
_cell.length_b   1.000
_cell.length_c   1.000
_cell.angle_alpha   90.00
_cell.angle_beta   90.00
_cell.angle_gamma   90.00
#
_symmetry.space_group_name_H-M   'P 1'
#
loop_
_entity.id
_entity.type
_entity.pdbx_description
1 polymer ?
#
loop_
_entity_poly.entity_id
_entity_poly.type
_entity_poly.pdbx_seq_one_letter_code
_entity_poly.pdbx_strand_id
1 'polypeptide(L)'
;NLNAYFDWTAGRTAFAAELRNEDLVSGNLGEPLSRPKHIHGTDRDYTVGLNRTNIQFVLEHNIILDRFTLSAGLTAVKNSQADMPMHVYPGVDASYRIGNAWKLYASYNASLRMPSVTELFYSVGGHKADKHLRPEELSAFETGVKYDNKGVTAKASVYWNNHKNLIDWISDGTLDANGAVLWKSVNFGKIKHFGTEASLDFDLYQLLPSQKFFKKFGVAYSYIHQKKVDNQGYVSKYALEYLKNKFVSNLQLNLWRNLDLGFYYRFQHRMGNYIDTNNQRQSYKSYGVVDSRMTWNAKKWTAYVEANNLFGAHYVDYGNVPQPGAWVVT
;
A
#
# COMPACT_ATOMS: atom_id res chain seq x y z
N ASN A 1 24.94 6.16 5.72
CA ASN A 1 24.37 5.05 6.47
C ASN A 1 25.48 4.27 7.13
N LEU A 2 25.28 3.84 8.38
CA LEU A 2 26.14 2.95 9.14
C LEU A 2 25.33 1.72 9.51
N ASN A 3 25.90 0.52 9.29
CA ASN A 3 25.29 -0.76 9.70
C ASN A 3 26.34 -1.59 10.45
N ALA A 4 25.94 -2.19 11.55
CA ALA A 4 26.75 -3.11 12.34
C ALA A 4 25.95 -4.35 12.72
N TYR A 5 26.59 -5.50 12.71
CA TYR A 5 25.97 -6.79 13.05
C TYR A 5 26.85 -7.53 14.04
N PHE A 6 26.19 -8.16 15.01
CA PHE A 6 26.82 -9.00 16.02
C PHE A 6 26.11 -10.34 16.03
N ASP A 7 26.83 -11.39 15.71
CA ASP A 7 26.31 -12.76 15.71
C ASP A 7 26.51 -13.39 17.09
N TRP A 8 25.46 -14.02 17.58
CA TRP A 8 25.40 -14.75 18.84
C TRP A 8 25.05 -16.20 18.58
N THR A 9 25.23 -17.07 19.56
CA THR A 9 24.94 -18.50 19.43
C THR A 9 23.50 -18.79 18.98
N ALA A 10 22.53 -17.98 19.40
CA ALA A 10 21.11 -18.18 19.12
C ALA A 10 20.48 -17.08 18.25
N GLY A 11 21.29 -16.19 17.67
CA GLY A 11 20.72 -15.10 16.89
C GLY A 11 21.70 -14.02 16.48
N ARG A 12 21.16 -12.88 16.05
CA ARG A 12 21.91 -11.72 15.56
C ARG A 12 21.33 -10.44 16.13
N THR A 13 22.20 -9.54 16.58
CA THR A 13 21.84 -8.14 16.86
C THR A 13 22.31 -7.26 15.70
N ALA A 14 21.42 -6.43 15.19
CA ALA A 14 21.69 -5.45 14.15
C ALA A 14 21.52 -4.04 14.71
N PHE A 15 22.43 -3.14 14.36
CA PHE A 15 22.34 -1.71 14.59
C PHE A 15 22.47 -0.98 13.26
N ALA A 16 21.60 -0.01 13.01
CA ALA A 16 21.72 0.88 11.87
C ALA A 16 21.56 2.35 12.31
N ALA A 17 22.30 3.24 11.67
CA ALA A 17 22.14 4.68 11.79
C ALA A 17 22.11 5.31 10.41
N GLU A 18 21.12 6.17 10.18
CA GLU A 18 20.94 6.90 8.93
C GLU A 18 20.81 8.38 9.20
N LEU A 19 21.54 9.17 8.42
CA LEU A 19 21.36 10.61 8.27
C LEU A 19 20.97 10.88 6.81
N ARG A 20 19.81 11.48 6.57
CA ARG A 20 19.34 11.87 5.24
C ARG A 20 18.94 13.35 5.25
N ASN A 21 19.58 14.13 4.40
CA ASN A 21 19.17 15.50 4.12
C ASN A 21 18.36 15.54 2.83
N GLU A 22 17.22 16.22 2.86
CA GLU A 22 16.37 16.49 1.72
C GLU A 22 16.41 17.98 1.45
N ASP A 23 16.93 18.37 0.29
CA ASP A 23 17.01 19.74 -0.17
C ASP A 23 16.18 19.91 -1.44
N LEU A 24 15.18 20.77 -1.38
CA LEU A 24 14.28 21.09 -2.47
C LEU A 24 14.32 22.58 -2.76
N VAL A 25 14.40 22.95 -4.03
CA VAL A 25 14.11 24.31 -4.52
C VAL A 25 12.97 24.24 -5.53
N SER A 26 12.04 25.19 -5.46
CA SER A 26 10.79 25.14 -6.23
C SER A 26 10.28 26.55 -6.52
N GLY A 27 9.35 26.65 -7.48
CA GLY A 27 8.60 27.89 -7.72
C GLY A 27 7.36 28.05 -6.84
N ASN A 28 6.89 26.95 -6.19
CA ASN A 28 5.61 26.95 -5.47
C ASN A 28 5.53 26.02 -4.26
N LEU A 29 6.60 25.29 -3.92
CA LEU A 29 6.62 24.34 -2.81
C LEU A 29 7.78 24.67 -1.87
N GLY A 30 7.49 25.02 -0.64
CA GLY A 30 8.48 25.32 0.40
C GLY A 30 8.30 26.69 1.04
N GLU A 31 9.25 27.07 1.88
CA GLU A 31 9.36 28.39 2.51
C GLU A 31 10.16 29.34 1.59
N PRO A 32 9.97 30.67 1.71
CA PRO A 32 10.72 31.64 0.92
C PRO A 32 12.25 31.48 1.08
N LEU A 33 12.94 31.38 -0.03
CA LEU A 33 14.42 31.36 -0.04
C LEU A 33 14.96 32.74 0.28
N SER A 34 16.03 32.82 1.08
CA SER A 34 16.76 34.07 1.34
C SER A 34 17.37 34.67 0.06
N ARG A 35 17.70 33.82 -0.91
CA ARG A 35 18.15 34.19 -2.24
C ARG A 35 17.50 33.30 -3.27
N PRO A 36 16.71 33.87 -4.23
CA PRO A 36 16.18 33.11 -5.35
C PRO A 36 17.28 32.39 -6.11
N LYS A 37 17.00 31.20 -6.63
CA LYS A 37 17.95 30.37 -7.37
C LYS A 37 17.54 30.32 -8.83
N HIS A 38 18.39 30.87 -9.72
CA HIS A 38 18.11 30.93 -11.14
C HIS A 38 17.94 29.53 -11.76
N ILE A 39 16.90 29.38 -12.59
CA ILE A 39 16.64 28.14 -13.34
C ILE A 39 17.42 28.24 -14.66
N HIS A 40 18.46 27.44 -14.76
CA HIS A 40 19.34 27.46 -15.95
C HIS A 40 18.55 27.30 -17.26
N GLY A 41 18.84 28.19 -18.25
CA GLY A 41 18.18 28.19 -19.56
C GLY A 41 16.77 28.85 -19.59
N THR A 42 16.36 29.56 -18.55
CA THR A 42 15.08 30.29 -18.49
C THR A 42 15.26 31.66 -17.83
N ASP A 43 14.26 32.57 -17.97
CA ASP A 43 14.22 33.87 -17.26
C ASP A 43 13.48 33.73 -15.88
N ARG A 44 13.47 32.54 -15.29
CA ARG A 44 12.73 32.24 -14.06
C ARG A 44 13.66 31.86 -12.93
N ASP A 45 13.21 32.12 -11.70
CA ASP A 45 13.88 31.75 -10.48
C ASP A 45 13.03 30.83 -9.62
N TYR A 46 13.69 29.90 -8.92
CA TYR A 46 13.09 29.25 -7.77
C TYR A 46 13.11 30.22 -6.60
N THR A 47 11.93 30.51 -6.04
CA THR A 47 11.76 31.51 -4.98
C THR A 47 11.51 30.88 -3.61
N VAL A 48 11.16 29.60 -3.59
CA VAL A 48 10.84 28.85 -2.38
C VAL A 48 11.62 27.55 -2.34
N GLY A 49 11.75 26.96 -1.16
CA GLY A 49 12.44 25.70 -0.98
C GLY A 49 12.20 25.08 0.39
N LEU A 50 12.73 23.90 0.58
CA LEU A 50 12.69 23.17 1.84
C LEU A 50 14.01 22.45 2.04
N ASN A 51 14.60 22.61 3.23
CA ASN A 51 15.70 21.78 3.68
C ASN A 51 15.30 21.09 4.98
N ARG A 52 15.32 19.76 5.00
CA ARG A 52 15.05 18.98 6.21
C ARG A 52 16.01 17.82 6.36
N THR A 53 16.37 17.53 7.59
CA THR A 53 17.27 16.43 7.94
C THR A 53 16.50 15.38 8.73
N ASN A 54 16.57 14.14 8.27
CA ASN A 54 16.06 12.95 8.94
C ASN A 54 17.24 12.24 9.62
N ILE A 55 17.07 11.89 10.88
CA ILE A 55 18.00 11.06 11.66
C ILE A 55 17.22 9.84 12.11
N GLN A 56 17.74 8.66 11.82
CA GLN A 56 17.12 7.41 12.21
C GLN A 56 18.16 6.47 12.82
N PHE A 57 17.78 5.82 13.92
CA PHE A 57 18.52 4.73 14.54
C PHE A 57 17.63 3.51 14.62
N VAL A 58 18.17 2.35 14.28
CA VAL A 58 17.50 1.07 14.40
C VAL A 58 18.36 0.13 15.23
N LEU A 59 17.75 -0.51 16.22
CA LEU A 59 18.33 -1.59 16.99
C LEU A 59 17.37 -2.77 16.91
N GLU A 60 17.84 -3.91 16.45
CA GLU A 60 17.05 -5.13 16.31
C GLU A 60 17.84 -6.34 16.82
N HIS A 61 17.15 -7.23 17.51
CA HIS A 61 17.69 -8.52 17.92
C HIS A 61 16.81 -9.65 17.37
N ASN A 62 17.45 -10.57 16.64
CA ASN A 62 16.80 -11.73 16.03
C ASN A 62 17.26 -12.99 16.75
N ILE A 63 16.30 -13.77 17.24
CA ILE A 63 16.51 -15.11 17.79
C ILE A 63 15.97 -16.11 16.76
N ILE A 64 16.83 -17.06 16.34
CA ILE A 64 16.50 -18.06 15.31
C ILE A 64 16.80 -19.42 15.88
N LEU A 65 15.75 -20.15 16.24
CA LEU A 65 15.80 -21.54 16.70
C LEU A 65 15.14 -22.44 15.65
N ASP A 66 15.28 -23.76 15.76
CA ASP A 66 14.75 -24.71 14.78
C ASP A 66 13.29 -24.49 14.40
N ARG A 67 12.44 -24.24 15.40
CA ARG A 67 10.99 -24.08 15.21
C ARG A 67 10.45 -22.70 15.56
N PHE A 68 11.23 -21.89 16.25
CA PHE A 68 10.81 -20.59 16.74
C PHE A 68 11.76 -19.50 16.23
N THR A 69 11.17 -18.42 15.72
CA THR A 69 11.91 -17.19 15.41
C THR A 69 11.25 -16.02 16.13
N LEU A 70 12.08 -15.14 16.68
CA LEU A 70 11.64 -13.88 17.29
C LEU A 70 12.56 -12.77 16.79
N SER A 71 11.97 -11.70 16.28
CA SER A 71 12.64 -10.43 16.01
C SER A 71 12.03 -9.37 16.92
N ALA A 72 12.85 -8.63 17.64
CA ALA A 72 12.41 -7.51 18.46
C ALA A 72 13.34 -6.32 18.23
N GLY A 73 12.76 -5.15 17.98
CA GLY A 73 13.55 -3.98 17.66
C GLY A 73 12.89 -2.67 18.06
N LEU A 74 13.71 -1.62 17.99
CA LEU A 74 13.31 -0.24 18.21
C LEU A 74 13.84 0.61 17.06
N THR A 75 12.99 1.50 16.55
CA THR A 75 13.37 2.53 15.59
C THR A 75 13.19 3.89 16.23
N ALA A 76 14.27 4.66 16.37
CA ALA A 76 14.23 6.04 16.84
C ALA A 76 14.37 6.99 15.65
N VAL A 77 13.45 7.94 15.53
CA VAL A 77 13.40 8.87 14.38
C VAL A 77 13.29 10.29 14.87
N LYS A 78 14.09 11.19 14.28
CA LYS A 78 14.00 12.63 14.46
C LYS A 78 14.00 13.32 13.10
N ASN A 79 13.19 14.36 12.95
CA ASN A 79 13.18 15.21 11.76
C ASN A 79 13.39 16.69 12.18
N SER A 80 14.15 17.45 11.41
CA SER A 80 14.41 18.87 11.71
C SER A 80 13.24 19.78 11.38
N GLN A 81 12.26 19.29 10.61
CA GLN A 81 11.06 20.05 10.29
C GLN A 81 10.06 19.94 11.45
N ALA A 82 9.33 21.02 11.69
CA ALA A 82 8.27 21.10 12.71
C ALA A 82 8.74 20.82 14.15
N ASP A 83 10.02 21.02 14.45
CA ASP A 83 10.59 20.80 15.79
C ASP A 83 10.20 19.42 16.39
N MET A 84 10.15 18.40 15.55
CA MET A 84 9.73 17.07 15.94
C MET A 84 10.76 16.47 16.92
N PRO A 85 10.36 16.16 18.16
CA PRO A 85 11.25 15.46 19.08
C PRO A 85 11.60 14.07 18.55
N MET A 86 12.60 13.43 19.15
CA MET A 86 12.90 12.06 18.82
C MET A 86 11.77 11.14 19.29
N HIS A 87 11.18 10.38 18.36
CA HIS A 87 10.17 9.39 18.63
C HIS A 87 10.75 7.99 18.50
N VAL A 88 10.30 7.07 19.37
CA VAL A 88 10.75 5.68 19.38
C VAL A 88 9.56 4.77 19.08
N TYR A 89 9.75 3.87 18.12
CA TYR A 89 8.74 2.95 17.63
C TYR A 89 9.21 1.51 17.82
N PRO A 90 8.49 0.69 18.61
CA PRO A 90 8.81 -0.72 18.78
C PRO A 90 8.30 -1.55 17.61
N GLY A 91 9.01 -2.66 17.34
CA GLY A 91 8.59 -3.73 16.46
C GLY A 91 8.90 -5.08 17.09
N VAL A 92 7.96 -6.02 17.02
CA VAL A 92 8.13 -7.40 17.46
C VAL A 92 7.44 -8.33 16.48
N ASP A 93 8.21 -9.31 15.96
CA ASP A 93 7.71 -10.34 15.05
C ASP A 93 8.10 -11.70 15.62
N ALA A 94 7.12 -12.59 15.80
CA ALA A 94 7.34 -13.94 16.27
C ALA A 94 6.73 -14.97 15.33
N SER A 95 7.38 -16.11 15.16
CA SER A 95 6.78 -17.21 14.43
C SER A 95 7.17 -18.57 15.01
N TYR A 96 6.24 -19.51 14.90
CA TYR A 96 6.44 -20.88 15.36
C TYR A 96 6.06 -21.89 14.27
N ARG A 97 6.93 -22.83 14.00
CA ARG A 97 6.73 -23.88 13.01
C ARG A 97 6.22 -25.15 13.68
N ILE A 98 5.04 -25.61 13.26
CA ILE A 98 4.40 -26.84 13.72
C ILE A 98 4.62 -27.92 12.66
N GLY A 99 5.46 -28.87 12.95
CA GLY A 99 5.90 -29.85 11.96
C GLY A 99 6.60 -29.19 10.77
N ASN A 100 6.41 -29.77 9.59
CA ASN A 100 7.04 -29.28 8.35
C ASN A 100 6.11 -28.44 7.48
N ALA A 101 4.82 -28.41 7.78
CA ALA A 101 3.82 -27.82 6.91
C ALA A 101 3.20 -26.53 7.45
N TRP A 102 3.11 -26.38 8.75
CA TRP A 102 2.42 -25.25 9.37
C TRP A 102 3.37 -24.23 10.00
N LYS A 103 3.04 -22.96 9.83
CA LYS A 103 3.72 -21.86 10.50
C LYS A 103 2.68 -20.88 11.07
N LEU A 104 2.69 -20.69 12.38
CA LEU A 104 1.98 -19.60 13.05
C LEU A 104 2.87 -18.38 13.12
N TYR A 105 2.30 -17.19 13.05
CA TYR A 105 3.04 -15.96 13.25
C TYR A 105 2.17 -14.88 13.90
N ALA A 106 2.83 -13.96 14.58
CA ALA A 106 2.24 -12.74 15.11
C ALA A 106 3.27 -11.63 15.04
N SER A 107 2.81 -10.42 14.74
CA SER A 107 3.63 -9.22 14.69
C SER A 107 2.93 -8.02 15.31
N TYR A 108 3.73 -7.15 15.91
CA TYR A 108 3.32 -5.81 16.31
C TYR A 108 4.39 -4.83 15.85
N ASN A 109 3.99 -3.83 15.06
CA ASN A 109 4.91 -2.84 14.52
C ASN A 109 4.30 -1.44 14.67
N ALA A 110 5.09 -0.51 15.18
CA ALA A 110 4.78 0.90 15.19
C ALA A 110 5.69 1.66 14.23
N SER A 111 5.16 2.68 13.58
CA SER A 111 5.90 3.50 12.61
C SER A 111 5.31 4.89 12.46
N LEU A 112 6.04 5.77 11.79
CA LEU A 112 5.54 7.10 11.41
C LEU A 112 5.71 7.35 9.90
N ARG A 113 4.89 8.26 9.37
CA ARG A 113 5.07 8.89 8.06
C ARG A 113 5.17 10.40 8.21
N MET A 114 6.24 10.99 7.71
CA MET A 114 6.36 12.45 7.64
C MET A 114 5.42 13.02 6.58
N PRO A 115 4.85 14.23 6.79
CA PRO A 115 4.14 14.94 5.75
C PRO A 115 5.02 15.13 4.51
N SER A 116 4.43 14.94 3.33
CA SER A 116 5.09 15.25 2.06
C SER A 116 5.20 16.76 1.86
N VAL A 117 6.11 17.18 1.00
CA VAL A 117 6.26 18.62 0.65
C VAL A 117 4.97 19.18 0.06
N THR A 118 4.26 18.37 -0.74
CA THR A 118 2.96 18.77 -1.31
C THR A 118 1.90 18.99 -0.24
N GLU A 119 1.81 18.10 0.76
CA GLU A 119 0.85 18.23 1.86
C GLU A 119 1.13 19.46 2.73
N LEU A 120 2.41 19.88 2.82
CA LEU A 120 2.83 21.01 3.63
C LEU A 120 2.69 22.38 2.91
N PHE A 121 2.87 22.43 1.57
CA PHE A 121 3.08 23.71 0.88
C PHE A 121 2.23 23.89 -0.38
N TYR A 122 1.59 22.84 -0.94
CA TYR A 122 0.84 23.00 -2.18
C TYR A 122 -0.46 23.74 -1.96
N SER A 123 -0.54 24.98 -2.47
CA SER A 123 -1.69 25.86 -2.29
C SER A 123 -2.09 26.53 -3.63
N VAL A 124 -2.36 25.68 -4.65
CA VAL A 124 -2.71 26.10 -6.01
C VAL A 124 -3.96 25.34 -6.48
N GLY A 125 -4.81 25.99 -7.28
CA GLY A 125 -5.94 25.35 -7.95
C GLY A 125 -6.96 24.69 -7.00
N GLY A 126 -7.45 25.45 -6.03
CA GLY A 126 -8.45 24.96 -5.06
C GLY A 126 -7.84 24.07 -3.96
N HIS A 127 -6.51 24.05 -3.81
CA HIS A 127 -5.84 23.33 -2.73
C HIS A 127 -5.26 24.33 -1.73
N LYS A 128 -5.33 24.00 -0.45
CA LYS A 128 -4.76 24.76 0.66
C LYS A 128 -4.00 23.81 1.57
N ALA A 129 -2.69 23.81 1.45
CA ALA A 129 -1.78 23.03 2.30
C ALA A 129 -1.68 23.62 3.71
N ASP A 130 -1.22 22.78 4.65
CA ASP A 130 -0.93 23.20 6.03
C ASP A 130 0.49 22.81 6.42
N LYS A 131 1.34 23.81 6.65
CA LYS A 131 2.74 23.64 7.06
C LYS A 131 2.91 23.12 8.49
N HIS A 132 1.84 23.12 9.30
CA HIS A 132 1.84 22.67 10.70
C HIS A 132 1.37 21.23 10.86
N LEU A 133 1.29 20.46 9.76
CA LEU A 133 0.93 19.04 9.85
C LEU A 133 1.90 18.27 10.73
N ARG A 134 1.32 17.45 11.61
CA ARG A 134 2.06 16.49 12.43
C ARG A 134 2.27 15.20 11.66
N PRO A 135 3.35 14.43 11.94
CA PRO A 135 3.52 13.11 11.37
C PRO A 135 2.32 12.19 11.64
N GLU A 136 2.00 11.36 10.66
CA GLU A 136 1.10 10.23 10.89
C GLU A 136 1.81 9.16 11.70
N GLU A 137 1.08 8.51 12.60
CA GLU A 137 1.56 7.37 13.35
C GLU A 137 0.68 6.15 13.06
N LEU A 138 1.30 5.01 12.90
CA LEU A 138 0.67 3.72 12.72
C LEU A 138 1.11 2.76 13.81
N SER A 139 0.14 2.09 14.45
CA SER A 139 0.37 0.87 15.21
C SER A 139 -0.39 -0.26 14.53
N ALA A 140 0.32 -1.29 14.12
CA ALA A 140 -0.20 -2.45 13.40
C ALA A 140 0.04 -3.73 14.19
N PHE A 141 -1.00 -4.51 14.37
CA PHE A 141 -0.94 -5.87 14.89
C PHE A 141 -1.46 -6.83 13.82
N GLU A 142 -0.74 -7.90 13.56
CA GLU A 142 -1.16 -8.98 12.66
C GLU A 142 -0.86 -10.34 13.32
N THR A 143 -1.76 -11.30 13.12
CA THR A 143 -1.50 -12.71 13.42
C THR A 143 -2.09 -13.58 12.32
N GLY A 144 -1.47 -14.73 12.10
CA GLY A 144 -1.93 -15.61 11.03
C GLY A 144 -1.26 -16.97 11.04
N VAL A 145 -1.70 -17.77 10.10
CA VAL A 145 -1.24 -19.12 9.87
C VAL A 145 -0.89 -19.30 8.40
N LYS A 146 0.20 -20.02 8.14
CA LYS A 146 0.59 -20.48 6.80
C LYS A 146 0.68 -21.99 6.81
N TYR A 147 0.22 -22.60 5.72
CA TYR A 147 0.36 -24.01 5.42
C TYR A 147 1.03 -24.15 4.06
N ASP A 148 1.99 -25.03 3.95
CA ASP A 148 2.67 -25.35 2.69
C ASP A 148 3.06 -26.82 2.71
N ASN A 149 2.41 -27.63 1.90
CA ASN A 149 2.72 -29.04 1.75
C ASN A 149 2.14 -29.60 0.46
N LYS A 150 2.92 -30.43 -0.25
CA LYS A 150 2.49 -31.28 -1.38
C LYS A 150 1.58 -30.59 -2.38
N GLY A 151 1.96 -29.38 -2.84
CA GLY A 151 1.21 -28.65 -3.85
C GLY A 151 -0.02 -27.88 -3.32
N VAL A 152 -0.19 -27.77 -1.99
CA VAL A 152 -1.18 -26.91 -1.36
C VAL A 152 -0.45 -25.84 -0.55
N THR A 153 -0.71 -24.58 -0.87
CA THR A 153 -0.27 -23.44 -0.07
C THR A 153 -1.49 -22.67 0.40
N ALA A 154 -1.60 -22.45 1.71
CA ALA A 154 -2.68 -21.67 2.31
C ALA A 154 -2.13 -20.64 3.28
N LYS A 155 -2.79 -19.48 3.33
CA LYS A 155 -2.50 -18.42 4.29
C LYS A 155 -3.83 -17.87 4.81
N ALA A 156 -3.91 -17.63 6.11
CA ALA A 156 -4.98 -16.85 6.72
C ALA A 156 -4.40 -15.91 7.77
N SER A 157 -4.86 -14.66 7.78
CA SER A 157 -4.45 -13.67 8.77
C SER A 157 -5.59 -12.74 9.17
N VAL A 158 -5.44 -12.18 10.36
CA VAL A 158 -6.24 -11.06 10.84
C VAL A 158 -5.29 -9.97 11.29
N TYR A 159 -5.68 -8.72 11.05
CA TYR A 159 -4.88 -7.58 11.45
C TYR A 159 -5.73 -6.44 12.01
N TRP A 160 -5.09 -5.64 12.86
CA TRP A 160 -5.65 -4.45 13.44
C TRP A 160 -4.65 -3.30 13.31
N ASN A 161 -5.05 -2.25 12.59
CA ASN A 161 -4.26 -1.05 12.37
C ASN A 161 -4.92 0.15 13.05
N ASN A 162 -4.13 0.92 13.79
CA ASN A 162 -4.58 2.14 14.43
C ASN A 162 -3.74 3.30 13.92
N HIS A 163 -4.35 4.15 13.11
CA HIS A 163 -3.74 5.38 12.58
C HIS A 163 -4.09 6.56 13.46
N LYS A 164 -3.09 7.37 13.78
CA LYS A 164 -3.25 8.67 14.46
C LYS A 164 -2.69 9.76 13.55
N ASN A 165 -3.29 10.95 13.64
CA ASN A 165 -2.90 12.12 12.85
C ASN A 165 -2.84 11.82 11.34
N LEU A 166 -3.70 10.96 10.82
CA LEU A 166 -3.73 10.62 9.40
C LEU A 166 -3.80 11.91 8.58
N ILE A 167 -2.91 12.06 7.61
CA ILE A 167 -2.87 13.23 6.74
C ILE A 167 -3.71 12.96 5.51
N ASP A 168 -4.64 13.85 5.22
CA ASP A 168 -5.49 13.75 4.04
C ASP A 168 -5.89 15.13 3.52
N TRP A 169 -6.29 15.18 2.26
CA TRP A 169 -6.96 16.30 1.65
C TRP A 169 -8.46 16.13 1.82
N ILE A 170 -9.08 17.04 2.56
CA ILE A 170 -10.52 17.02 2.83
C ILE A 170 -11.20 18.27 2.30
N SER A 171 -12.48 18.13 1.95
CA SER A 171 -13.34 19.25 1.59
C SER A 171 -14.67 19.17 2.32
N ASP A 172 -15.15 20.32 2.77
CA ASP A 172 -16.50 20.53 3.31
C ASP A 172 -17.49 21.05 2.25
N GLY A 173 -17.03 21.12 1.00
CA GLY A 173 -17.79 21.70 -0.11
C GLY A 173 -17.61 23.22 -0.26
N THR A 174 -16.83 23.88 0.61
CA THR A 174 -16.50 25.30 0.45
C THR A 174 -15.78 25.52 -0.87
N LEU A 175 -16.12 26.63 -1.57
CA LEU A 175 -15.44 27.03 -2.79
C LEU A 175 -14.32 28.04 -2.50
N ASP A 176 -13.29 28.04 -3.32
CA ASP A 176 -12.25 29.07 -3.32
C ASP A 176 -12.73 30.36 -4.02
N ALA A 177 -11.88 31.36 -4.05
CA ALA A 177 -12.19 32.66 -4.69
C ALA A 177 -12.48 32.55 -6.21
N ASN A 178 -12.10 31.46 -6.86
CA ASN A 178 -12.31 31.18 -8.28
C ASN A 178 -13.53 30.25 -8.53
N GLY A 179 -14.28 29.89 -7.47
CA GLY A 179 -15.41 28.99 -7.55
C GLY A 179 -15.05 27.49 -7.62
N ALA A 180 -13.78 27.12 -7.40
CA ALA A 180 -13.36 25.73 -7.35
C ALA A 180 -13.54 25.17 -5.93
N VAL A 181 -13.84 23.86 -5.82
CA VAL A 181 -13.95 23.17 -4.52
C VAL A 181 -12.62 23.28 -3.78
N LEU A 182 -12.67 23.79 -2.55
CA LEU A 182 -11.50 23.96 -1.71
C LEU A 182 -11.16 22.67 -0.98
N TRP A 183 -9.94 22.16 -1.21
CA TRP A 183 -9.35 21.01 -0.55
C TRP A 183 -8.29 21.49 0.45
N LYS A 184 -8.40 21.05 1.69
CA LYS A 184 -7.48 21.41 2.78
C LYS A 184 -6.67 20.18 3.18
N SER A 185 -5.34 20.31 3.24
CA SER A 185 -4.48 19.28 3.83
C SER A 185 -4.56 19.38 5.36
N VAL A 186 -4.93 18.30 6.02
CA VAL A 186 -5.15 18.28 7.47
C VAL A 186 -4.70 16.97 8.10
N ASN A 187 -4.41 17.00 9.41
CA ASN A 187 -4.37 15.77 10.20
C ASN A 187 -5.80 15.33 10.52
N PHE A 188 -6.32 14.37 9.77
CA PHE A 188 -7.72 13.96 9.74
C PHE A 188 -8.18 13.12 10.96
N GLY A 189 -7.38 13.04 12.02
CA GLY A 189 -7.77 12.37 13.25
C GLY A 189 -7.33 10.91 13.33
N LYS A 190 -8.21 10.03 13.85
CA LYS A 190 -7.92 8.61 14.10
C LYS A 190 -8.75 7.73 13.20
N ILE A 191 -8.12 6.76 12.54
CA ILE A 191 -8.78 5.71 11.78
C ILE A 191 -8.30 4.36 12.30
N LYS A 192 -9.24 3.45 12.52
CA LYS A 192 -8.95 2.06 12.90
C LYS A 192 -9.39 1.15 11.77
N HIS A 193 -8.50 0.27 11.33
CA HIS A 193 -8.81 -0.80 10.41
C HIS A 193 -8.75 -2.13 11.14
N PHE A 194 -9.78 -2.95 10.95
CA PHE A 194 -9.74 -4.38 11.19
C PHE A 194 -9.84 -5.06 9.85
N GLY A 195 -8.97 -6.03 9.57
CA GLY A 195 -9.02 -6.75 8.32
C GLY A 195 -8.72 -8.22 8.48
N THR A 196 -9.15 -8.98 7.49
CA THR A 196 -8.85 -10.41 7.35
C THR A 196 -8.41 -10.69 5.93
N GLU A 197 -7.45 -11.59 5.79
CA GLU A 197 -7.00 -12.07 4.49
C GLU A 197 -6.92 -13.59 4.53
N ALA A 198 -7.33 -14.23 3.45
CA ALA A 198 -7.18 -15.67 3.25
C ALA A 198 -6.78 -15.94 1.80
N SER A 199 -5.88 -16.89 1.59
CA SER A 199 -5.55 -17.41 0.26
C SER A 199 -5.34 -18.91 0.29
N LEU A 200 -5.62 -19.54 -0.85
CA LEU A 200 -5.48 -20.96 -1.05
C LEU A 200 -5.03 -21.20 -2.50
N ASP A 201 -3.88 -21.81 -2.67
CA ASP A 201 -3.27 -22.11 -3.95
C ASP A 201 -2.98 -23.59 -4.07
N PHE A 202 -3.34 -24.17 -5.21
CA PHE A 202 -3.15 -25.57 -5.55
C PHE A 202 -2.23 -25.70 -6.76
N ASP A 203 -1.14 -26.44 -6.63
CA ASP A 203 -0.39 -27.00 -7.75
C ASP A 203 -1.02 -28.34 -8.16
N LEU A 204 -1.87 -28.27 -9.18
CA LEU A 204 -2.67 -29.41 -9.61
C LEU A 204 -1.83 -30.48 -10.32
N TYR A 205 -0.61 -30.14 -10.78
CA TYR A 205 0.31 -31.14 -11.29
C TYR A 205 0.91 -32.02 -10.18
N GLN A 206 1.15 -31.45 -8.99
CA GLN A 206 1.61 -32.22 -7.83
C GLN A 206 0.47 -33.01 -7.20
N LEU A 207 -0.73 -32.43 -7.14
CA LEU A 207 -1.89 -33.08 -6.48
C LEU A 207 -2.48 -34.18 -7.34
N LEU A 208 -2.50 -34.03 -8.64
CA LEU A 208 -3.11 -34.95 -9.62
C LEU A 208 -2.11 -35.28 -10.73
N PRO A 209 -1.04 -36.05 -10.44
CA PRO A 209 0.05 -36.28 -11.40
C PRO A 209 -0.35 -37.00 -12.70
N SER A 210 -1.46 -37.71 -12.67
CA SER A 210 -2.00 -38.47 -13.82
C SER A 210 -2.59 -37.57 -14.92
N GLN A 211 -2.95 -36.32 -14.61
CA GLN A 211 -3.49 -35.35 -15.55
C GLN A 211 -2.47 -34.24 -15.87
N LYS A 212 -2.56 -33.68 -17.08
CA LYS A 212 -1.66 -32.63 -17.56
C LYS A 212 -2.39 -31.36 -18.01
N PHE A 213 -3.70 -31.29 -17.85
CA PHE A 213 -4.55 -30.22 -18.31
C PHE A 213 -4.63 -29.07 -17.29
N PHE A 214 -4.98 -29.38 -16.04
CA PHE A 214 -5.05 -28.38 -14.97
C PHE A 214 -3.68 -28.17 -14.34
N LYS A 215 -3.14 -26.94 -14.41
CA LYS A 215 -1.83 -26.58 -13.83
C LYS A 215 -1.96 -26.06 -12.41
N LYS A 216 -2.68 -24.97 -12.26
CA LYS A 216 -2.82 -24.27 -10.98
C LYS A 216 -4.22 -23.73 -10.81
N PHE A 217 -4.69 -23.72 -9.60
CA PHE A 217 -5.89 -23.03 -9.19
C PHE A 217 -5.61 -22.27 -7.91
N GLY A 218 -6.01 -20.99 -7.85
CA GLY A 218 -5.83 -20.15 -6.67
C GLY A 218 -7.05 -19.29 -6.41
N VAL A 219 -7.31 -19.05 -5.13
CA VAL A 219 -8.30 -18.09 -4.64
C VAL A 219 -7.72 -17.27 -3.51
N ALA A 220 -8.08 -15.98 -3.46
CA ALA A 220 -7.77 -15.13 -2.31
C ALA A 220 -8.92 -14.18 -2.05
N TYR A 221 -9.12 -13.90 -0.77
CA TYR A 221 -10.13 -12.97 -0.30
C TYR A 221 -9.53 -12.05 0.77
N SER A 222 -9.85 -10.77 0.67
CA SER A 222 -9.56 -9.79 1.71
C SER A 222 -10.80 -8.98 2.08
N TYR A 223 -10.93 -8.73 3.36
CA TYR A 223 -11.97 -7.90 3.95
C TYR A 223 -11.33 -6.86 4.86
N ILE A 224 -11.80 -5.60 4.74
CA ILE A 224 -11.39 -4.49 5.59
C ILE A 224 -12.64 -3.83 6.16
N HIS A 225 -12.68 -3.70 7.48
CA HIS A 225 -13.63 -2.84 8.17
C HIS A 225 -12.90 -1.63 8.73
N GLN A 226 -13.32 -0.44 8.29
CA GLN A 226 -12.77 0.82 8.74
C GLN A 226 -13.74 1.49 9.69
N LYS A 227 -13.24 1.83 10.89
CA LYS A 227 -13.95 2.67 11.86
C LYS A 227 -13.28 4.03 11.90
N LYS A 228 -14.01 5.05 11.48
CA LYS A 228 -13.63 6.45 11.62
C LYS A 228 -14.08 6.96 12.99
N VAL A 229 -13.24 7.73 13.67
CA VAL A 229 -13.55 8.24 15.00
C VAL A 229 -14.26 9.59 14.95
N ASP A 230 -14.17 10.33 13.82
CA ASP A 230 -14.85 11.61 13.64
C ASP A 230 -15.59 11.67 12.29
N ASN A 231 -16.83 12.14 12.28
CA ASN A 231 -17.72 12.08 11.13
C ASN A 231 -18.35 13.46 10.84
N GLN A 232 -17.52 14.46 10.58
CA GLN A 232 -17.95 15.85 10.36
C GLN A 232 -18.45 16.15 8.94
N GLY A 233 -18.88 15.16 8.17
CA GLY A 233 -19.47 15.37 6.84
C GLY A 233 -18.48 15.70 5.70
N TYR A 234 -17.17 15.66 5.95
CA TYR A 234 -16.14 15.91 4.95
C TYR A 234 -16.09 14.84 3.86
N VAL A 235 -15.71 15.26 2.66
CA VAL A 235 -15.21 14.39 1.59
C VAL A 235 -13.70 14.29 1.74
N SER A 236 -13.14 13.10 1.67
CA SER A 236 -11.71 12.80 1.78
C SER A 236 -11.20 12.31 0.44
N LYS A 237 -9.97 12.66 0.06
CA LYS A 237 -9.37 12.15 -1.18
C LYS A 237 -8.87 10.72 -1.06
N TYR A 238 -8.38 10.30 0.12
CA TYR A 238 -7.69 9.02 0.28
C TYR A 238 -8.25 8.18 1.43
N ALA A 239 -8.42 8.77 2.61
CA ALA A 239 -8.66 8.04 3.84
C ALA A 239 -10.00 7.32 3.91
N LEU A 240 -11.02 7.79 3.19
CA LEU A 240 -12.38 7.21 3.22
C LEU A 240 -12.67 6.29 2.05
N GLU A 241 -11.76 6.21 1.07
CA GLU A 241 -11.90 5.37 -0.11
C GLU A 241 -11.03 4.11 0.02
N TYR A 242 -11.61 3.02 0.52
CA TYR A 242 -10.90 1.77 0.72
C TYR A 242 -11.64 0.57 0.12
N LEU A 243 -10.91 -0.46 -0.27
CA LEU A 243 -11.49 -1.72 -0.74
C LEU A 243 -12.00 -2.50 0.46
N LYS A 244 -13.33 -2.53 0.66
CA LYS A 244 -13.96 -3.28 1.73
C LYS A 244 -13.90 -4.78 1.51
N ASN A 245 -14.16 -5.20 0.28
CA ASN A 245 -14.09 -6.60 -0.12
C ASN A 245 -13.31 -6.71 -1.43
N LYS A 246 -12.38 -7.65 -1.48
CA LYS A 246 -11.69 -8.06 -2.70
C LYS A 246 -11.62 -9.58 -2.75
N PHE A 247 -12.10 -10.14 -3.83
CA PHE A 247 -11.93 -11.55 -4.14
C PHE A 247 -11.18 -11.69 -5.45
N VAL A 248 -10.21 -12.56 -5.51
CA VAL A 248 -9.50 -12.91 -6.74
C VAL A 248 -9.44 -14.43 -6.87
N SER A 249 -9.54 -14.90 -8.11
CA SER A 249 -9.33 -16.30 -8.43
C SER A 249 -8.53 -16.43 -9.71
N ASN A 250 -7.68 -17.41 -9.79
CA ASN A 250 -6.94 -17.73 -11.00
C ASN A 250 -7.04 -19.21 -11.30
N LEU A 251 -7.15 -19.54 -12.58
CA LEU A 251 -7.10 -20.91 -13.10
C LEU A 251 -6.13 -20.95 -14.26
N GLN A 252 -5.14 -21.84 -14.18
CA GLN A 252 -4.16 -22.04 -15.25
C GLN A 252 -4.32 -23.45 -15.81
N LEU A 253 -4.46 -23.52 -17.13
CA LEU A 253 -4.63 -24.73 -17.92
C LEU A 253 -3.42 -24.89 -18.84
N ASN A 254 -3.01 -26.11 -19.09
CA ASN A 254 -2.15 -26.45 -20.22
C ASN A 254 -3.02 -27.07 -21.31
N LEU A 255 -3.21 -26.35 -22.41
CA LEU A 255 -4.06 -26.81 -23.51
C LEU A 255 -3.33 -27.85 -24.38
N TRP A 256 -2.05 -27.60 -24.61
CA TRP A 256 -1.26 -28.49 -25.46
C TRP A 256 0.23 -28.16 -25.33
N ARG A 257 1.08 -29.16 -25.05
CA ARG A 257 2.56 -29.03 -24.96
C ARG A 257 2.99 -27.73 -24.27
N ASN A 258 3.28 -26.69 -25.09
CA ASN A 258 3.79 -25.39 -24.67
C ASN A 258 2.74 -24.28 -24.67
N LEU A 259 1.46 -24.63 -24.86
CA LEU A 259 0.35 -23.68 -24.91
C LEU A 259 -0.42 -23.69 -23.60
N ASP A 260 -0.33 -22.60 -22.88
CA ASP A 260 -1.01 -22.36 -21.61
C ASP A 260 -2.15 -21.34 -21.76
N LEU A 261 -3.22 -21.54 -21.02
CA LEU A 261 -4.36 -20.61 -20.92
C LEU A 261 -4.62 -20.29 -19.45
N GLY A 262 -4.61 -19.01 -19.14
CA GLY A 262 -4.96 -18.51 -17.81
C GLY A 262 -6.26 -17.73 -17.80
N PHE A 263 -7.06 -17.92 -16.77
CA PHE A 263 -8.22 -17.09 -16.44
C PHE A 263 -8.00 -16.45 -15.09
N TYR A 264 -8.33 -15.16 -14.99
CA TYR A 264 -8.15 -14.36 -13.78
C TYR A 264 -9.46 -13.63 -13.52
N TYR A 265 -10.10 -13.94 -12.40
CA TYR A 265 -11.31 -13.27 -11.96
C TYR A 265 -10.97 -12.34 -10.80
N ARG A 266 -11.51 -11.12 -10.84
CA ARG A 266 -11.39 -10.12 -9.78
C ARG A 266 -12.75 -9.53 -9.48
N PHE A 267 -13.19 -9.63 -8.23
CA PHE A 267 -14.33 -8.90 -7.68
C PHE A 267 -13.85 -7.88 -6.69
N GLN A 268 -14.43 -6.68 -6.74
CA GLN A 268 -14.11 -5.58 -5.83
C GLN A 268 -15.36 -4.83 -5.38
N HIS A 269 -15.36 -4.47 -4.09
CA HIS A 269 -16.31 -3.55 -3.49
C HIS A 269 -15.55 -2.47 -2.74
N ARG A 270 -15.56 -1.26 -3.28
CA ARG A 270 -14.94 -0.07 -2.71
C ARG A 270 -15.96 0.73 -1.91
N MET A 271 -15.54 1.20 -0.75
CA MET A 271 -16.27 2.21 0.04
C MET A 271 -15.84 3.61 -0.38
N GLY A 272 -16.67 4.59 -0.02
CA GLY A 272 -16.41 5.99 -0.37
C GLY A 272 -17.30 6.49 -1.51
N ASN A 273 -16.99 7.67 -2.01
CA ASN A 273 -17.76 8.33 -3.05
C ASN A 273 -16.82 9.15 -3.93
N TYR A 274 -17.18 9.35 -5.17
CA TYR A 274 -16.49 10.24 -6.09
C TYR A 274 -17.46 11.30 -6.65
N ILE A 275 -16.92 12.35 -7.22
CA ILE A 275 -17.70 13.38 -7.93
C ILE A 275 -17.65 13.04 -9.41
N ASP A 276 -18.81 12.89 -10.04
CA ASP A 276 -18.91 12.60 -11.47
C ASP A 276 -18.75 13.87 -12.34
N THR A 277 -18.80 13.71 -13.66
CA THR A 277 -18.67 14.81 -14.62
C THR A 277 -19.79 15.85 -14.55
N ASN A 278 -20.90 15.53 -13.91
CA ASN A 278 -22.04 16.42 -13.68
C ASN A 278 -21.98 17.10 -12.30
N ASN A 279 -20.83 17.03 -11.60
CA ASN A 279 -20.64 17.48 -10.22
C ASN A 279 -21.56 16.79 -9.21
N GLN A 280 -22.04 15.57 -9.50
CA GLN A 280 -22.87 14.80 -8.59
C GLN A 280 -22.04 13.79 -7.81
N ARG A 281 -22.38 13.61 -6.54
CA ARG A 281 -21.74 12.62 -5.67
C ARG A 281 -22.28 11.23 -5.99
N GLN A 282 -21.39 10.33 -6.38
CA GLN A 282 -21.68 8.95 -6.73
C GLN A 282 -20.99 7.98 -5.77
N SER A 283 -21.67 6.90 -5.41
CA SER A 283 -21.09 5.79 -4.67
C SER A 283 -20.43 4.79 -5.61
N TYR A 284 -19.34 4.17 -5.18
CA TYR A 284 -18.72 3.09 -5.93
C TYR A 284 -19.63 1.86 -5.98
N LYS A 285 -19.87 1.36 -7.19
CA LYS A 285 -20.59 0.10 -7.41
C LYS A 285 -19.60 -1.06 -7.32
N SER A 286 -20.06 -2.19 -6.76
CA SER A 286 -19.30 -3.43 -6.84
C SER A 286 -19.23 -3.93 -8.28
N TYR A 287 -18.10 -4.50 -8.66
CA TYR A 287 -17.91 -5.04 -10.00
C TYR A 287 -17.06 -6.31 -9.99
N GLY A 288 -17.20 -7.12 -11.04
CA GLY A 288 -16.36 -8.26 -11.32
C GLY A 288 -15.80 -8.18 -12.74
N VAL A 289 -14.54 -8.54 -12.90
CA VAL A 289 -13.82 -8.53 -14.17
C VAL A 289 -13.15 -9.89 -14.37
N VAL A 290 -13.22 -10.40 -15.58
CA VAL A 290 -12.48 -11.59 -16.01
C VAL A 290 -11.47 -11.19 -17.05
N ASP A 291 -10.21 -11.54 -16.81
CA ASP A 291 -9.12 -11.44 -17.77
C ASP A 291 -8.68 -12.83 -18.21
N SER A 292 -8.17 -12.95 -19.42
CA SER A 292 -7.66 -14.22 -19.94
C SER A 292 -6.36 -14.00 -20.68
N ARG A 293 -5.40 -14.90 -20.50
CA ARG A 293 -4.11 -14.87 -21.18
C ARG A 293 -3.75 -16.22 -21.73
N MET A 294 -3.52 -16.27 -23.05
CA MET A 294 -2.99 -17.44 -23.75
C MET A 294 -1.52 -17.24 -24.03
N THR A 295 -0.67 -18.17 -23.64
CA THR A 295 0.78 -18.06 -23.72
C THR A 295 1.37 -19.28 -24.42
N TRP A 296 2.18 -19.05 -25.43
CA TRP A 296 2.99 -20.07 -26.10
C TRP A 296 4.45 -19.96 -25.66
N ASN A 297 4.96 -21.00 -25.02
CA ASN A 297 6.32 -21.06 -24.49
C ASN A 297 7.21 -21.90 -25.41
N ALA A 298 7.88 -21.30 -26.37
CA ALA A 298 8.88 -21.99 -27.21
C ALA A 298 10.25 -22.03 -26.50
N LYS A 299 11.20 -22.83 -27.03
CA LYS A 299 12.55 -22.98 -26.45
C LYS A 299 13.34 -21.68 -26.36
N LYS A 300 13.13 -20.72 -27.25
CA LYS A 300 13.93 -19.47 -27.37
C LYS A 300 13.09 -18.20 -27.26
N TRP A 301 11.77 -18.29 -27.28
CA TRP A 301 10.87 -17.13 -27.23
C TRP A 301 9.53 -17.50 -26.57
N THR A 302 8.83 -16.49 -26.07
CA THR A 302 7.48 -16.62 -25.55
C THR A 302 6.60 -15.60 -26.27
N ALA A 303 5.47 -16.04 -26.78
CA ALA A 303 4.42 -15.18 -27.33
C ALA A 303 3.16 -15.30 -26.49
N TYR A 304 2.41 -14.22 -26.38
CA TYR A 304 1.13 -14.25 -25.66
C TYR A 304 0.10 -13.33 -26.31
N VAL A 305 -1.16 -13.65 -26.03
CA VAL A 305 -2.32 -12.81 -26.28
C VAL A 305 -3.07 -12.70 -24.97
N GLU A 306 -3.37 -11.47 -24.56
CA GLU A 306 -4.09 -11.17 -23.33
C GLU A 306 -5.36 -10.39 -23.67
N ALA A 307 -6.51 -10.89 -23.20
CA ALA A 307 -7.80 -10.24 -23.30
C ALA A 307 -8.20 -9.77 -21.90
N ASN A 308 -8.27 -8.47 -21.72
CA ASN A 308 -8.64 -7.83 -20.46
C ASN A 308 -10.11 -7.42 -20.49
N ASN A 309 -10.77 -7.55 -19.33
CA ASN A 309 -12.18 -7.27 -19.19
C ASN A 309 -13.02 -8.01 -20.25
N LEU A 310 -12.83 -9.33 -20.34
CA LEU A 310 -13.34 -10.22 -21.40
C LEU A 310 -14.82 -10.05 -21.68
N PHE A 311 -15.63 -9.73 -20.67
CA PHE A 311 -17.07 -9.54 -20.77
C PHE A 311 -17.52 -8.07 -20.87
N GLY A 312 -16.57 -7.14 -21.01
CA GLY A 312 -16.86 -5.72 -21.22
C GLY A 312 -17.57 -5.04 -20.05
N ALA A 313 -17.26 -5.42 -18.80
CA ALA A 313 -17.86 -4.81 -17.63
C ALA A 313 -17.57 -3.28 -17.60
N HIS A 314 -18.60 -2.48 -17.35
CA HIS A 314 -18.47 -1.05 -17.16
C HIS A 314 -18.31 -0.74 -15.68
N TYR A 315 -17.19 -0.16 -15.30
CA TYR A 315 -16.89 0.15 -13.89
C TYR A 315 -15.98 1.35 -13.74
N VAL A 316 -16.03 1.94 -12.55
CA VAL A 316 -15.10 2.96 -12.05
C VAL A 316 -14.34 2.31 -10.89
N ASP A 317 -13.02 2.25 -10.99
CA ASP A 317 -12.20 1.66 -9.92
C ASP A 317 -11.83 2.68 -8.85
N TYR A 318 -11.40 3.86 -9.28
CA TYR A 318 -10.98 4.95 -8.39
C TYR A 318 -11.26 6.32 -9.00
N GLY A 319 -11.73 7.25 -8.16
CA GLY A 319 -12.13 8.58 -8.62
C GLY A 319 -13.24 8.52 -9.65
N ASN A 320 -13.27 9.49 -10.57
CA ASN A 320 -14.21 9.57 -11.68
C ASN A 320 -13.57 9.10 -12.99
N VAL A 321 -12.85 7.98 -12.96
CA VAL A 321 -12.18 7.43 -14.15
C VAL A 321 -12.84 6.14 -14.57
N PRO A 322 -13.72 6.14 -15.61
CA PRO A 322 -14.26 4.93 -16.19
C PRO A 322 -13.14 4.06 -16.74
N GLN A 323 -13.22 2.78 -16.47
CA GLN A 323 -12.22 1.82 -16.96
C GLN A 323 -12.61 1.33 -18.36
N PRO A 324 -11.63 0.96 -19.19
CA PRO A 324 -11.87 0.42 -20.53
C PRO A 324 -12.79 -0.80 -20.50
N GLY A 325 -13.62 -0.95 -21.52
CA GLY A 325 -14.33 -2.19 -21.82
C GLY A 325 -13.36 -3.32 -22.19
N ALA A 326 -13.81 -4.31 -22.94
CA ALA A 326 -12.95 -5.40 -23.41
C ALA A 326 -11.85 -4.87 -24.36
N TRP A 327 -10.59 -5.28 -24.10
CA TRP A 327 -9.44 -4.90 -24.94
C TRP A 327 -8.39 -6.01 -24.95
N VAL A 328 -7.56 -6.03 -25.99
CA VAL A 328 -6.57 -7.10 -26.25
C VAL A 328 -5.18 -6.52 -26.38
N VAL A 329 -4.20 -7.24 -25.83
CA VAL A 329 -2.76 -6.99 -25.96
C VAL A 329 -2.08 -8.22 -26.54
N THR A 330 -1.07 -8.00 -27.35
CA THR A 330 -0.23 -9.06 -27.94
C THR A 330 1.25 -8.76 -27.73
#